data_3a0814d724a21f1146fa3dd01a2882a0
#
_entry.id   3a0814d724a21f1146fa3dd01a2882a0
#
_cell.length_a   1.000
_cell.length_b   1.000
_cell.length_c   1.000
_cell.angle_alpha   90.00
_cell.angle_beta   90.00
_cell.angle_gamma   90.00
#
_symmetry.space_group_name_H-M   'P 1'
#
loop_
_entity.id
_entity.type
_entity.pdbx_description
1 polymer ?
#
loop_
_entity_poly.entity_id
_entity_poly.type
_entity_poly.pdbx_seq_one_letter_code
_entity_poly.pdbx_strand_id
1 'polypeptide(L)'
;ANPDASSADELTAISTLRGQPGMPEVIDIGPSFTKEFIENGWNAPYKTTNWDEIPDALKDADGNWIGAYTGVMSIAYNSALVKNAPTSWADLKKPEYKGQVTINGDPREAGAAFAAVMAASLANGGSFDDIMPGIEYFAELKKAGNLNQADITPAAIISGDAPIALDWSYNFPGLQAELKTAGFEMPVITPTDGLYVGYYAQ
;
A
#
# COMPACT_ATOMS: atom_id res chain seq x y z
N ALA A 1 7.78 4.98 17.80
CA ALA A 1 7.04 4.89 16.53
C ALA A 1 5.96 3.80 16.67
N ASN A 2 4.80 4.03 16.11
CA ASN A 2 3.77 3.00 16.00
C ASN A 2 3.94 2.31 14.63
N PRO A 3 4.38 1.04 14.56
CA PRO A 3 4.62 0.37 13.28
C PRO A 3 3.33 0.11 12.48
N ASP A 4 2.18 0.21 13.13
CA ASP A 4 0.87 -0.05 12.52
C ASP A 4 0.12 1.26 12.16
N ALA A 5 0.78 2.42 12.29
CA ALA A 5 0.17 3.71 11.95
C ALA A 5 -0.01 3.87 10.45
N SER A 6 -1.16 4.36 10.03
CA SER A 6 -1.38 4.82 8.66
C SER A 6 -0.67 6.15 8.40
N SER A 7 -0.51 6.53 7.13
CA SER A 7 0.05 7.86 6.79
C SER A 7 -0.76 9.01 7.40
N ALA A 8 -2.07 8.88 7.48
CA ALA A 8 -2.94 9.87 8.13
C ALA A 8 -2.73 9.94 9.64
N ASP A 9 -2.49 8.80 10.31
CA ASP A 9 -2.16 8.76 11.73
C ASP A 9 -0.83 9.46 12.02
N GLU A 10 0.19 9.26 11.17
CA GLU A 10 1.47 9.95 11.29
C GLU A 10 1.33 11.48 11.19
N LEU A 11 0.55 11.98 10.23
CA LEU A 11 0.25 13.42 10.12
C LEU A 11 -0.52 13.94 11.34
N THR A 12 -1.48 13.14 11.84
CA THR A 12 -2.21 13.47 13.05
C THR A 12 -1.30 13.53 14.28
N ALA A 13 -0.36 12.59 14.40
CA ALA A 13 0.61 12.59 15.50
C ALA A 13 1.51 13.84 15.47
N ILE A 14 2.03 14.21 14.30
CA ILE A 14 2.83 15.44 14.13
C ILE A 14 2.02 16.68 14.51
N SER A 15 0.81 16.84 13.99
CA SER A 15 -0.03 18.01 14.26
C SER A 15 -0.36 18.15 15.73
N THR A 16 -0.63 17.03 16.41
CA THR A 16 -1.05 16.99 17.83
C THR A 16 0.14 17.15 18.78
N LEU A 17 1.29 16.56 18.45
CA LEU A 17 2.45 16.51 19.34
C LEU A 17 3.50 17.61 19.03
N ARG A 18 3.20 18.52 18.11
CA ARG A 18 4.13 19.56 17.71
C ARG A 18 4.67 20.36 18.91
N GLY A 19 5.99 20.38 19.04
CA GLY A 19 6.66 21.06 20.16
C GLY A 19 6.53 20.38 21.52
N GLN A 20 5.99 19.17 21.57
CA GLN A 20 5.84 18.38 22.79
C GLN A 20 6.84 17.20 22.81
N PRO A 21 7.19 16.69 24.00
CA PRO A 21 7.95 15.46 24.11
C PRO A 21 7.21 14.29 23.44
N GLY A 22 7.93 13.50 22.65
CA GLY A 22 7.38 12.36 21.94
C GLY A 22 6.87 12.66 20.53
N MET A 23 7.02 13.91 20.05
CA MET A 23 6.83 14.21 18.62
C MET A 23 7.76 13.35 17.78
N PRO A 24 7.30 12.70 16.70
CA PRO A 24 8.16 12.00 15.77
C PRO A 24 9.22 12.94 15.17
N GLU A 25 10.47 12.49 15.10
CA GLU A 25 11.57 13.23 14.46
C GLU A 25 11.72 12.84 12.98
N VAL A 26 11.30 11.63 12.64
CA VAL A 26 11.24 11.11 11.27
C VAL A 26 9.91 10.38 11.13
N ILE A 27 9.24 10.57 10.02
CA ILE A 27 8.00 9.86 9.66
C ILE A 27 8.16 9.16 8.33
N ASP A 28 7.28 8.19 8.08
CA ASP A 28 7.25 7.39 6.87
C ASP A 28 5.83 7.41 6.29
N ILE A 29 5.63 8.20 5.24
CA ILE A 29 4.31 8.47 4.68
C ILE A 29 4.25 8.17 3.19
N GLY A 30 3.08 7.78 2.71
CA GLY A 30 2.81 7.67 1.29
C GLY A 30 2.96 9.03 0.58
N PRO A 31 3.45 9.07 -0.68
CA PRO A 31 3.74 10.31 -1.39
C PRO A 31 2.54 11.26 -1.51
N SER A 32 1.32 10.72 -1.53
CA SER A 32 0.08 11.50 -1.57
C SER A 32 -0.13 12.42 -0.36
N PHE A 33 0.56 12.13 0.75
CA PHE A 33 0.49 12.89 2.00
C PHE A 33 1.59 13.94 2.15
N THR A 34 2.64 13.90 1.32
CA THR A 34 3.79 14.82 1.42
C THR A 34 3.40 16.28 1.18
N LYS A 35 2.45 16.52 0.28
CA LYS A 35 1.97 17.87 0.00
C LYS A 35 1.36 18.53 1.24
N GLU A 36 0.45 17.86 1.91
CA GLU A 36 -0.18 18.34 3.14
C GLU A 36 0.86 18.58 4.24
N PHE A 37 1.81 17.65 4.39
CA PHE A 37 2.89 17.75 5.37
C PHE A 37 3.74 19.01 5.18
N ILE A 38 4.11 19.33 3.93
CA ILE A 38 4.91 20.50 3.58
C ILE A 38 4.10 21.80 3.72
N GLU A 39 2.87 21.85 3.18
CA GLU A 39 2.01 23.04 3.21
C GLU A 39 1.66 23.49 4.64
N ASN A 40 1.58 22.55 5.59
CA ASN A 40 1.37 22.84 7.01
C ASN A 40 2.66 23.22 7.74
N GLY A 41 3.82 23.19 7.08
CA GLY A 41 5.12 23.49 7.68
C GLY A 41 5.46 22.54 8.83
N TRP A 42 5.13 21.27 8.70
CA TRP A 42 5.41 20.24 9.69
C TRP A 42 6.78 19.60 9.50
N ASN A 43 7.38 19.77 8.34
CA ASN A 43 8.71 19.27 8.00
C ASN A 43 9.83 20.24 8.39
N ALA A 44 11.03 19.69 8.54
CA ALA A 44 12.28 20.42 8.57
C ALA A 44 13.16 19.91 7.42
N PRO A 45 13.43 20.72 6.39
CA PRO A 45 14.23 20.25 5.25
C PRO A 45 15.59 19.71 5.70
N TYR A 46 15.91 18.51 5.25
CA TYR A 46 17.16 17.84 5.62
C TYR A 46 17.74 17.05 4.43
N LYS A 47 19.02 17.27 4.15
CA LYS A 47 19.77 16.51 3.14
C LYS A 47 20.69 15.52 3.84
N THR A 48 20.45 14.24 3.61
CA THR A 48 21.24 13.15 4.17
C THR A 48 22.67 13.16 3.64
N THR A 49 23.59 12.46 4.31
CA THR A 49 25.01 12.40 3.90
C THR A 49 25.21 11.79 2.51
N ASN A 50 24.31 10.93 2.06
CA ASN A 50 24.31 10.29 0.75
C ASN A 50 23.33 10.95 -0.25
N TRP A 51 22.95 12.22 -0.03
CA TRP A 51 21.98 12.96 -0.83
C TRP A 51 22.25 12.88 -2.34
N ASP A 52 23.51 13.01 -2.74
CA ASP A 52 23.90 13.03 -4.15
C ASP A 52 23.81 11.66 -4.82
N GLU A 53 23.72 10.57 -4.02
CA GLU A 53 23.52 9.20 -4.51
C GLU A 53 22.05 8.86 -4.75
N ILE A 54 21.13 9.64 -4.17
CA ILE A 54 19.69 9.43 -4.33
C ILE A 54 19.27 9.97 -5.70
N PRO A 55 18.59 9.16 -6.54
CA PRO A 55 18.06 9.64 -7.82
C PRO A 55 17.13 10.86 -7.64
N ASP A 56 17.22 11.83 -8.56
CA ASP A 56 16.41 13.05 -8.48
C ASP A 56 14.90 12.79 -8.46
N ALA A 57 14.45 11.70 -9.09
CA ALA A 57 13.04 11.28 -9.06
C ALA A 57 12.57 10.78 -7.68
N LEU A 58 13.50 10.51 -6.75
CA LEU A 58 13.23 9.98 -5.41
C LEU A 58 13.63 10.95 -4.30
N LYS A 59 13.68 12.24 -4.57
CA LYS A 59 13.96 13.27 -3.56
C LYS A 59 13.35 14.61 -3.96
N ASP A 60 12.99 15.39 -2.98
CA ASP A 60 12.61 16.79 -3.19
C ASP A 60 13.87 17.67 -3.23
N ALA A 61 14.03 18.49 -4.24
CA ALA A 61 15.25 19.32 -4.44
C ALA A 61 15.60 20.20 -3.23
N ASP A 62 14.59 20.65 -2.49
CA ASP A 62 14.75 21.47 -1.29
C ASP A 62 15.00 20.66 -0.02
N GLY A 63 14.92 19.30 -0.12
CA GLY A 63 15.17 18.41 1.01
C GLY A 63 13.97 18.19 1.93
N ASN A 64 12.75 18.44 1.45
CA ASN A 64 11.56 18.25 2.25
C ASN A 64 11.21 16.78 2.45
N TRP A 65 11.65 15.89 1.56
CA TRP A 65 11.49 14.45 1.66
C TRP A 65 12.50 13.70 0.80
N ILE A 66 12.69 12.43 1.10
CA ILE A 66 13.40 11.44 0.27
C ILE A 66 12.53 10.20 0.11
N GLY A 67 12.64 9.52 -1.02
CA GLY A 67 12.09 8.18 -1.22
C GLY A 67 12.98 7.16 -0.54
N ALA A 68 12.57 6.68 0.62
CA ALA A 68 13.37 5.81 1.46
C ALA A 68 13.45 4.38 0.92
N TYR A 69 12.35 3.89 0.35
CA TYR A 69 12.26 2.58 -0.28
C TYR A 69 11.18 2.55 -1.35
N THR A 70 11.26 1.58 -2.24
CA THR A 70 10.32 1.40 -3.33
C THR A 70 9.66 0.02 -3.26
N GLY A 71 8.45 -0.08 -3.78
CA GLY A 71 7.72 -1.31 -3.90
C GLY A 71 6.85 -1.37 -5.14
N VAL A 72 6.41 -2.58 -5.47
CA VAL A 72 5.45 -2.83 -6.54
C VAL A 72 4.13 -3.25 -5.91
N MET A 73 3.02 -2.66 -6.34
CA MET A 73 1.70 -3.13 -5.93
C MET A 73 1.46 -4.53 -6.48
N SER A 74 1.23 -5.47 -5.59
CA SER A 74 1.24 -6.91 -5.89
C SER A 74 0.00 -7.60 -5.34
N ILE A 75 -0.30 -8.78 -5.91
CA ILE A 75 -1.36 -9.68 -5.45
C ILE A 75 -0.69 -10.86 -4.77
N ALA A 76 -0.99 -11.11 -3.50
CA ALA A 76 -0.56 -12.32 -2.83
C ALA A 76 -1.77 -13.15 -2.42
N TYR A 77 -1.63 -14.47 -2.35
CA TYR A 77 -2.76 -15.35 -2.02
C TYR A 77 -2.33 -16.58 -1.23
N ASN A 78 -3.23 -17.08 -0.39
CA ASN A 78 -3.07 -18.37 0.28
C ASN A 78 -3.34 -19.50 -0.71
N SER A 79 -2.31 -20.23 -1.14
CA SER A 79 -2.42 -21.29 -2.16
C SER A 79 -3.19 -22.54 -1.69
N ALA A 80 -3.39 -22.70 -0.38
CA ALA A 80 -4.22 -23.76 0.16
C ALA A 80 -5.72 -23.49 -0.05
N LEU A 81 -6.14 -22.23 -0.05
CA LEU A 81 -7.52 -21.79 -0.15
C LEU A 81 -7.90 -21.35 -1.56
N VAL A 82 -7.04 -20.56 -2.21
CA VAL A 82 -7.26 -20.02 -3.55
C VAL A 82 -6.70 -20.99 -4.58
N LYS A 83 -7.56 -21.75 -5.24
CA LYS A 83 -7.16 -22.84 -6.16
C LYS A 83 -6.73 -22.31 -7.54
N ASN A 84 -7.38 -21.25 -8.01
CA ASN A 84 -7.00 -20.59 -9.26
C ASN A 84 -6.30 -19.29 -8.89
N ALA A 85 -5.00 -19.19 -9.17
CA ALA A 85 -4.23 -17.98 -8.87
C ALA A 85 -4.74 -16.80 -9.71
N PRO A 86 -5.08 -15.64 -9.12
CA PRO A 86 -5.32 -14.44 -9.89
C PRO A 86 -3.98 -13.95 -10.47
N THR A 87 -3.94 -13.61 -11.76
CA THR A 87 -2.74 -13.15 -12.45
C THR A 87 -2.80 -11.68 -12.89
N SER A 88 -3.99 -11.10 -12.80
CA SER A 88 -4.28 -9.74 -13.27
C SER A 88 -5.34 -9.06 -12.39
N TRP A 89 -5.45 -7.75 -12.49
CA TRP A 89 -6.55 -7.00 -11.89
C TRP A 89 -7.90 -7.48 -12.41
N ALA A 90 -7.99 -7.78 -13.71
CA ALA A 90 -9.22 -8.28 -14.32
C ALA A 90 -9.68 -9.60 -13.70
N ASP A 91 -8.77 -10.48 -13.32
CA ASP A 91 -9.09 -11.76 -12.69
C ASP A 91 -9.86 -11.60 -11.39
N LEU A 92 -9.50 -10.59 -10.56
CA LEU A 92 -10.11 -10.36 -9.25
C LEU A 92 -11.63 -10.08 -9.32
N LYS A 93 -12.16 -9.73 -10.51
CA LYS A 93 -13.60 -9.56 -10.74
C LYS A 93 -14.36 -10.89 -10.93
N LYS A 94 -13.64 -12.01 -11.09
CA LYS A 94 -14.28 -13.32 -11.29
C LYS A 94 -15.11 -13.73 -10.06
N PRO A 95 -16.28 -14.38 -10.25
CA PRO A 95 -17.16 -14.73 -9.15
C PRO A 95 -16.56 -15.76 -8.18
N GLU A 96 -15.52 -16.49 -8.59
CA GLU A 96 -14.79 -17.43 -7.73
C GLU A 96 -14.04 -16.75 -6.57
N TYR A 97 -13.75 -15.45 -6.68
CA TYR A 97 -13.08 -14.68 -5.63
C TYR A 97 -14.05 -13.91 -4.73
N LYS A 98 -15.32 -14.32 -4.70
CA LYS A 98 -16.32 -13.66 -3.85
C LYS A 98 -15.92 -13.68 -2.38
N GLY A 99 -15.84 -12.49 -1.75
CA GLY A 99 -15.45 -12.29 -0.36
C GLY A 99 -13.98 -12.56 -0.06
N GLN A 100 -13.11 -12.65 -1.09
CA GLN A 100 -11.73 -13.07 -0.90
C GLN A 100 -10.70 -11.96 -1.08
N VAL A 101 -11.04 -10.84 -1.73
CA VAL A 101 -10.08 -9.78 -2.08
C VAL A 101 -10.02 -8.74 -0.97
N THR A 102 -8.84 -8.49 -0.46
CA THR A 102 -8.59 -7.53 0.63
C THR A 102 -7.51 -6.52 0.20
N ILE A 103 -7.75 -5.23 0.47
CA ILE A 103 -6.73 -4.17 0.34
C ILE A 103 -6.20 -3.79 1.73
N ASN A 104 -4.97 -3.31 1.79
CA ASN A 104 -4.32 -2.95 3.06
C ASN A 104 -4.73 -1.55 3.52
N GLY A 105 -5.88 -1.48 4.22
CA GLY A 105 -6.41 -0.27 4.83
C GLY A 105 -7.46 0.49 3.99
N ASP A 106 -7.81 1.68 4.44
CA ASP A 106 -8.70 2.61 3.74
C ASP A 106 -7.87 3.48 2.77
N PRO A 107 -8.21 3.55 1.47
CA PRO A 107 -7.45 4.34 0.52
C PRO A 107 -7.41 5.85 0.78
N ARG A 108 -8.26 6.35 1.69
CA ARG A 108 -8.24 7.76 2.14
C ARG A 108 -7.20 8.02 3.25
N GLU A 109 -6.70 6.98 3.89
CA GLU A 109 -5.87 7.04 5.09
C GLU A 109 -4.55 6.28 4.92
N ALA A 110 -4.56 5.19 4.17
CA ALA A 110 -3.44 4.28 3.98
C ALA A 110 -2.84 4.38 2.58
N GLY A 111 -1.53 4.65 2.50
CA GLY A 111 -0.80 4.74 1.24
C GLY A 111 -0.82 3.44 0.42
N ALA A 112 -0.80 2.27 1.06
CA ALA A 112 -0.89 0.98 0.38
C ALA A 112 -2.25 0.78 -0.32
N ALA A 113 -3.34 1.10 0.38
CA ALA A 113 -4.69 1.02 -0.20
C ALA A 113 -4.89 2.05 -1.32
N PHE A 114 -4.39 3.28 -1.17
CA PHE A 114 -4.38 4.27 -2.25
C PHE A 114 -3.61 3.78 -3.48
N ALA A 115 -2.44 3.19 -3.28
CA ALA A 115 -1.62 2.63 -4.35
C ALA A 115 -2.32 1.46 -5.07
N ALA A 116 -3.09 0.63 -4.35
CA ALA A 116 -3.91 -0.41 -4.98
C ALA A 116 -4.99 0.19 -5.89
N VAL A 117 -5.65 1.28 -5.46
CA VAL A 117 -6.62 2.00 -6.31
C VAL A 117 -5.94 2.61 -7.54
N MET A 118 -4.75 3.19 -7.38
CA MET A 118 -3.99 3.73 -8.50
C MET A 118 -3.55 2.64 -9.49
N ALA A 119 -3.05 1.50 -9.01
CA ALA A 119 -2.68 0.37 -9.85
C ALA A 119 -3.89 -0.17 -10.63
N ALA A 120 -5.04 -0.30 -9.96
CA ALA A 120 -6.29 -0.69 -10.62
C ALA A 120 -6.75 0.36 -11.65
N SER A 121 -6.51 1.67 -11.40
CA SER A 121 -6.79 2.72 -12.38
C SER A 121 -5.97 2.52 -13.65
N LEU A 122 -4.66 2.33 -13.53
CA LEU A 122 -3.77 2.05 -14.66
C LEU A 122 -4.21 0.81 -15.45
N ALA A 123 -4.65 -0.24 -14.76
CA ALA A 123 -5.16 -1.46 -15.38
C ALA A 123 -6.47 -1.26 -16.16
N ASN A 124 -7.24 -0.23 -15.83
CA ASN A 124 -8.55 0.04 -16.42
C ASN A 124 -8.57 1.32 -17.29
N GLY A 125 -7.41 1.73 -17.81
CA GLY A 125 -7.28 2.83 -18.77
C GLY A 125 -7.16 4.23 -18.16
N GLY A 126 -6.99 4.34 -16.84
CA GLY A 126 -6.65 5.56 -16.15
C GLY A 126 -5.18 5.96 -16.28
N SER A 127 -4.79 6.98 -15.55
CA SER A 127 -3.41 7.50 -15.53
C SER A 127 -3.04 8.00 -14.13
N PHE A 128 -1.82 8.52 -13.96
CA PHE A 128 -1.44 9.17 -12.70
C PHE A 128 -2.25 10.45 -12.40
N ASP A 129 -2.88 11.04 -13.41
CA ASP A 129 -3.75 12.21 -13.28
C ASP A 129 -5.24 11.84 -13.23
N ASP A 130 -5.58 10.56 -13.45
CA ASP A 130 -6.95 10.06 -13.46
C ASP A 130 -7.07 8.75 -12.66
N ILE A 131 -7.52 8.88 -11.42
CA ILE A 131 -7.74 7.76 -10.49
C ILE A 131 -9.16 7.16 -10.63
N MET A 132 -10.07 7.81 -11.36
CA MET A 132 -11.47 7.42 -11.41
C MET A 132 -11.70 5.98 -11.86
N PRO A 133 -11.04 5.46 -12.92
CA PRO A 133 -11.18 4.05 -13.30
C PRO A 133 -10.83 3.05 -12.19
N GLY A 134 -9.89 3.39 -11.30
CA GLY A 134 -9.55 2.59 -10.13
C GLY A 134 -10.64 2.60 -9.06
N ILE A 135 -11.22 3.77 -8.81
CA ILE A 135 -12.37 3.91 -7.89
C ILE A 135 -13.56 3.10 -8.39
N GLU A 136 -13.88 3.20 -9.68
CA GLU A 136 -14.95 2.45 -10.32
C GLU A 136 -14.68 0.93 -10.24
N TYR A 137 -13.45 0.51 -10.48
CA TYR A 137 -13.03 -0.88 -10.35
C TYR A 137 -13.31 -1.45 -8.95
N PHE A 138 -12.92 -0.75 -7.88
CA PHE A 138 -13.18 -1.20 -6.52
C PHE A 138 -14.67 -1.11 -6.14
N ALA A 139 -15.40 -0.15 -6.68
CA ALA A 139 -16.87 -0.10 -6.53
C ALA A 139 -17.54 -1.32 -7.19
N GLU A 140 -17.05 -1.77 -8.34
CA GLU A 140 -17.52 -3.00 -9.00
C GLU A 140 -17.18 -4.25 -8.19
N LEU A 141 -15.93 -4.37 -7.66
CA LEU A 141 -15.55 -5.48 -6.77
C LEU A 141 -16.44 -5.54 -5.53
N LYS A 142 -16.73 -4.40 -4.92
CA LYS A 142 -17.64 -4.31 -3.77
C LYS A 142 -19.06 -4.72 -4.14
N LYS A 143 -19.57 -4.25 -5.27
CA LYS A 143 -20.91 -4.59 -5.77
C LYS A 143 -21.04 -6.09 -6.11
N ALA A 144 -20.00 -6.70 -6.66
CA ALA A 144 -19.92 -8.12 -6.93
C ALA A 144 -19.77 -8.96 -5.65
N GLY A 145 -19.41 -8.33 -4.54
CA GLY A 145 -19.15 -8.98 -3.27
C GLY A 145 -17.79 -9.68 -3.19
N ASN A 146 -16.84 -9.33 -4.08
CA ASN A 146 -15.48 -9.90 -4.09
C ASN A 146 -14.57 -9.22 -3.05
N LEU A 147 -14.76 -7.90 -2.84
CA LEU A 147 -14.02 -7.13 -1.86
C LEU A 147 -14.53 -7.42 -0.45
N ASN A 148 -13.62 -7.69 0.48
CA ASN A 148 -13.89 -7.76 1.90
C ASN A 148 -13.15 -6.66 2.68
N GLN A 149 -13.38 -6.57 3.99
CA GLN A 149 -12.84 -5.53 4.86
C GLN A 149 -12.00 -6.10 6.01
N ALA A 150 -11.50 -7.33 5.85
CA ALA A 150 -10.59 -7.91 6.83
C ALA A 150 -9.22 -7.22 6.79
N ASP A 151 -8.50 -7.22 7.91
CA ASP A 151 -7.12 -6.78 7.94
C ASP A 151 -6.20 -7.85 7.32
N ILE A 152 -5.14 -7.42 6.66
CA ILE A 152 -4.13 -8.33 6.11
C ILE A 152 -3.18 -8.73 7.24
N THR A 153 -3.50 -9.84 7.89
CA THR A 153 -2.69 -10.45 8.96
C THR A 153 -2.43 -11.93 8.68
N PRO A 154 -1.37 -12.54 9.24
CA PRO A 154 -1.14 -13.98 9.11
C PRO A 154 -2.37 -14.79 9.52
N ALA A 155 -3.03 -14.43 10.62
CA ALA A 155 -4.22 -15.11 11.12
C ALA A 155 -5.38 -15.04 10.12
N ALA A 156 -5.67 -13.87 9.56
CA ALA A 156 -6.74 -13.67 8.59
C ALA A 156 -6.47 -14.39 7.25
N ILE A 157 -5.20 -14.45 6.82
CA ILE A 157 -4.81 -15.19 5.62
C ILE A 157 -4.97 -16.71 5.84
N ILE A 158 -4.59 -17.22 7.01
CA ILE A 158 -4.69 -18.65 7.36
C ILE A 158 -6.15 -19.06 7.52
N SER A 159 -6.98 -18.27 8.21
CA SER A 159 -8.40 -18.56 8.43
C SER A 159 -9.23 -18.48 7.15
N GLY A 160 -8.76 -17.73 6.15
CA GLY A 160 -9.49 -17.45 4.92
C GLY A 160 -10.34 -16.19 4.98
N ASP A 161 -10.14 -15.34 5.99
CA ASP A 161 -10.80 -14.04 6.08
C ASP A 161 -10.16 -13.02 5.09
N ALA A 162 -8.85 -13.16 4.81
CA ALA A 162 -8.12 -12.37 3.81
C ALA A 162 -7.27 -13.27 2.90
N PRO A 163 -7.84 -14.20 2.13
CA PRO A 163 -7.08 -15.19 1.39
C PRO A 163 -6.35 -14.62 0.16
N ILE A 164 -6.78 -13.45 -0.34
CA ILE A 164 -6.12 -12.67 -1.40
C ILE A 164 -5.85 -11.27 -0.86
N ALA A 165 -4.58 -10.90 -0.80
CA ALA A 165 -4.11 -9.62 -0.28
C ALA A 165 -3.53 -8.76 -1.40
N LEU A 166 -3.94 -7.49 -1.45
CA LEU A 166 -3.39 -6.45 -2.32
C LEU A 166 -2.55 -5.51 -1.47
N ASP A 167 -1.24 -5.55 -1.67
CA ASP A 167 -0.30 -4.76 -0.88
C ASP A 167 1.02 -4.56 -1.64
N TRP A 168 1.90 -3.78 -1.06
CA TRP A 168 3.25 -3.59 -1.54
C TRP A 168 4.07 -4.87 -1.46
N SER A 169 4.88 -5.12 -2.50
CA SER A 169 5.73 -6.30 -2.60
C SER A 169 6.65 -6.53 -1.40
N TYR A 170 7.11 -5.45 -0.75
CA TYR A 170 8.02 -5.53 0.40
C TYR A 170 7.32 -5.94 1.71
N ASN A 171 6.00 -5.86 1.81
CA ASN A 171 5.26 -6.31 3.01
C ASN A 171 5.09 -7.84 3.05
N PHE A 172 5.14 -8.50 1.91
CA PHE A 172 4.88 -9.95 1.83
C PHE A 172 5.97 -10.86 2.40
N PRO A 173 7.29 -10.56 2.35
CA PRO A 173 8.31 -11.46 2.89
C PRO A 173 8.12 -11.82 4.36
N GLY A 174 7.72 -10.86 5.21
CA GLY A 174 7.40 -11.10 6.61
C GLY A 174 6.20 -12.05 6.77
N LEU A 175 5.10 -11.75 6.07
CA LEU A 175 3.90 -12.59 6.06
C LEU A 175 4.19 -14.00 5.54
N GLN A 176 4.96 -14.13 4.45
CA GLN A 176 5.36 -15.43 3.90
C GLN A 176 6.16 -16.27 4.90
N ALA A 177 7.07 -15.65 5.67
CA ALA A 177 7.86 -16.35 6.67
C ALA A 177 6.98 -16.92 7.80
N GLU A 178 6.01 -16.13 8.27
CA GLU A 178 5.07 -16.56 9.32
C GLU A 178 4.11 -17.65 8.81
N LEU A 179 3.53 -17.48 7.61
CA LEU A 179 2.65 -18.48 7.01
C LEU A 179 3.37 -19.79 6.77
N LYS A 180 4.62 -19.75 6.30
CA LYS A 180 5.45 -20.96 6.09
C LYS A 180 5.66 -21.71 7.38
N THR A 181 5.88 -21.03 8.50
CA THR A 181 6.01 -21.66 9.82
C THR A 181 4.71 -22.37 10.23
N ALA A 182 3.57 -21.86 9.81
CA ALA A 182 2.25 -22.46 10.04
C ALA A 182 1.87 -23.53 8.97
N GLY A 183 2.76 -23.84 8.02
CA GLY A 183 2.53 -24.84 6.96
C GLY A 183 1.75 -24.34 5.75
N PHE A 184 1.67 -23.02 5.55
CA PHE A 184 0.99 -22.39 4.41
C PHE A 184 1.99 -21.72 3.46
N GLU A 185 1.61 -21.64 2.20
CA GLU A 185 2.36 -20.89 1.19
C GLU A 185 1.54 -19.72 0.67
N MET A 186 2.22 -18.58 0.48
CA MET A 186 1.65 -17.33 -0.04
C MET A 186 2.44 -16.84 -1.25
N PRO A 187 2.16 -17.36 -2.46
CA PRO A 187 2.74 -16.82 -3.67
C PRO A 187 2.38 -15.34 -3.86
N VAL A 188 3.33 -14.58 -4.41
CA VAL A 188 3.18 -13.16 -4.73
C VAL A 188 3.27 -12.99 -6.24
N ILE A 189 2.32 -12.29 -6.82
CA ILE A 189 2.21 -12.02 -8.24
C ILE A 189 2.26 -10.51 -8.46
N THR A 190 3.11 -10.08 -9.36
CA THR A 190 3.11 -8.71 -9.89
C THR A 190 2.24 -8.69 -11.14
N PRO A 191 1.05 -8.05 -11.11
CA PRO A 191 0.20 -7.95 -12.30
C PRO A 191 0.91 -7.16 -13.40
N THR A 192 0.76 -7.58 -14.64
CA THR A 192 1.33 -6.86 -15.80
C THR A 192 0.38 -5.83 -16.38
N ASP A 193 -0.91 -5.98 -16.11
CA ASP A 193 -1.96 -5.02 -16.41
C ASP A 193 -2.07 -4.01 -15.26
N GLY A 194 -1.56 -2.82 -15.40
CA GLY A 194 -1.59 -1.80 -14.33
C GLY A 194 -0.45 -1.94 -13.31
N LEU A 195 0.76 -2.13 -13.82
CA LEU A 195 1.96 -2.10 -12.99
C LEU A 195 2.10 -0.73 -12.32
N TYR A 196 2.12 -0.73 -11.01
CA TYR A 196 2.38 0.46 -10.20
C TYR A 196 3.61 0.23 -9.31
N VAL A 197 4.62 1.06 -9.54
CA VAL A 197 5.81 1.14 -8.70
C VAL A 197 5.76 2.46 -7.95
N GLY A 198 5.83 2.41 -6.66
CA GLY A 198 5.82 3.59 -5.81
C GLY A 198 6.93 3.58 -4.78
N TYR A 199 7.04 4.68 -4.05
CA TYR A 199 7.99 4.84 -2.94
C TYR A 199 7.25 5.33 -1.70
N TYR A 200 7.91 5.22 -0.53
CA TYR A 200 7.51 5.92 0.68
C TYR A 200 8.47 7.06 0.95
N ALA A 201 7.91 8.17 1.42
CA ALA A 201 8.65 9.40 1.69
C ALA A 201 8.98 9.49 3.18
N GLN A 202 10.23 9.86 3.47
CA GLN A 202 10.74 10.19 4.79
C GLN A 202 11.29 11.62 4.83
#